data_c82673a98a2140ddf165244963a1f345
#
_entry.id   c82673a98a2140ddf165244963a1f345
#
_cell.length_a   1.000
_cell.length_b   1.000
_cell.length_c   1.000
_cell.angle_alpha   90.00
_cell.angle_beta   90.00
_cell.angle_gamma   90.00
#
_symmetry.space_group_name_H-M   'P 1'
#
loop_
_entity.id
_entity.type
_entity.pdbx_description
1 polymer ?
#
loop_
_entity_poly.entity_id
_entity_poly.type
_entity_poly.pdbx_seq_one_letter_code
_entity_poly.pdbx_strand_id
1 'polypeptide(L)' 'MRELLQELERAQPAVSGWILDERGLVRRHINVFVNGEYGREDTPVGPQDRIDVLPAISGGVR' A
#
# COMPACT_ATOMS: atom_id res chain seq x y z
N MET A 1 6.92 1.60 -6.92
CA MET A 1 6.00 1.51 -5.76
C MET A 1 6.23 0.27 -4.89
N ARG A 2 6.40 -0.90 -5.51
CA ARG A 2 6.57 -2.13 -4.74
C ARG A 2 7.74 -2.05 -3.75
N GLU A 3 8.88 -1.55 -4.20
CA GLU A 3 10.04 -1.43 -3.33
C GLU A 3 9.77 -0.49 -2.16
N LEU A 4 9.06 0.58 -2.42
CA LEU A 4 8.72 1.52 -1.36
C LEU A 4 7.81 0.86 -0.32
N LEU A 5 6.85 0.09 -0.76
CA LEU A 5 5.95 -0.60 0.14
C LEU A 5 6.68 -1.68 0.93
N GLN A 6 7.64 -2.35 0.31
CA GLN A 6 8.46 -3.33 1.01
C GLN A 6 9.29 -2.65 2.11
N GLU A 7 9.84 -1.49 1.81
CA GLU A 7 10.59 -0.73 2.80
C GLU A 7 9.69 -0.31 3.96
N LEU A 8 8.48 0.11 3.64
CA LEU A 8 7.52 0.51 4.66
C LEU A 8 7.19 -0.65 5.59
N GLU A 9 6.95 -1.82 5.03
CA GLU A 9 6.68 -3.00 5.85
C GLU A 9 7.87 -3.38 6.70
N ARG A 10 9.07 -3.23 6.17
CA ARG A 10 10.29 -3.54 6.90
C ARG A 10 10.50 -2.58 8.06
N ALA A 11 10.22 -1.30 7.82
CA ALA A 11 10.41 -0.28 8.83
C ALA A 11 9.34 -0.32 9.92
N GLN A 12 8.20 -0.92 9.62
CA GLN A 12 7.08 -0.96 10.53
C GLN A 12 6.61 -2.40 10.73
N PRO A 13 7.21 -3.12 11.66
CA PRO A 13 6.86 -4.53 11.85
C PRO A 13 5.38 -4.78 12.11
N ALA A 14 4.67 -3.80 12.63
CA ALA A 14 3.25 -3.95 12.90
C ALA A 14 2.42 -4.15 11.63
N VAL A 15 2.94 -3.68 10.49
CA VAL A 15 2.23 -3.84 9.22
C VAL A 15 2.92 -4.81 8.29
N SER A 16 3.94 -5.52 8.78
CA SER A 16 4.65 -6.47 7.96
C SER A 16 3.70 -7.57 7.49
N GLY A 17 3.66 -7.80 6.19
CA GLY A 17 2.78 -8.79 5.61
C GLY A 17 1.36 -8.31 5.40
N TRP A 18 1.05 -7.07 5.76
CA TRP A 18 -0.32 -6.55 5.64
C TRP A 18 -0.57 -5.83 4.32
N ILE A 19 0.47 -5.23 3.76
CA ILE A 19 0.31 -4.40 2.56
C ILE A 19 0.48 -5.25 1.30
N LEU A 20 1.56 -6.01 1.25
CA LEU A 20 1.88 -6.84 0.10
C LEU A 20 1.71 -8.30 0.45
N ASP A 21 1.26 -9.08 -0.52
CA ASP A 21 1.20 -10.52 -0.33
C ASP A 21 2.55 -11.15 -0.68
N GLU A 22 2.61 -12.48 -0.63
CA GLU A 22 3.87 -13.19 -0.86
C GLU A 22 4.38 -13.04 -2.29
N ARG A 23 3.53 -12.59 -3.21
CA ARG A 23 3.91 -12.36 -4.60
C ARG A 23 4.40 -10.92 -4.82
N GLY A 24 4.32 -10.07 -3.78
CA GLY A 24 4.69 -8.68 -3.92
C GLY A 24 3.59 -7.82 -4.51
N LEU A 25 2.37 -8.29 -4.50
CA LEU A 25 1.22 -7.54 -4.98
C LEU A 25 0.47 -6.93 -3.81
N VAL A 26 -0.11 -5.77 -4.04
CA VAL A 26 -0.91 -5.11 -3.00
C VAL A 26 -2.12 -5.98 -2.68
N ARG A 27 -2.36 -6.23 -1.41
CA ARG A 27 -3.46 -7.08 -0.99
C ARG A 27 -4.79 -6.45 -1.35
N ARG A 28 -5.81 -7.31 -1.58
CA ARG A 28 -7.11 -6.87 -2.07
C ARG A 28 -7.78 -5.85 -1.14
N HIS A 29 -7.60 -6.02 0.14
CA HIS A 29 -8.26 -5.15 1.12
C HIS A 29 -7.39 -3.98 1.54
N ILE A 30 -6.34 -3.70 0.78
CA ILE A 30 -5.48 -2.57 1.05
C ILE A 30 -5.56 -1.61 -0.14
N ASN A 31 -5.77 -0.35 0.16
CA ASN A 31 -5.79 0.71 -0.86
C ASN A 31 -4.56 1.57 -0.69
N VAL A 32 -3.87 1.81 -1.80
CA VAL A 32 -2.69 2.67 -1.81
C VAL A 32 -3.01 3.87 -2.69
N PHE A 33 -2.71 5.05 -2.19
CA PHE A 33 -2.93 6.29 -2.92
C PHE A 33 -1.62 7.04 -3.07
N VAL A 34 -1.39 7.54 -4.27
CA VAL A 34 -0.23 8.36 -4.58
C VAL A 34 -0.74 9.74 -4.90
N ASN A 35 -0.43 10.70 -4.03
CA ASN A 35 -0.91 12.09 -4.18
C ASN A 35 -2.44 12.14 -4.31
N GLY A 36 -3.12 11.27 -3.57
CA GLY A 36 -4.57 11.26 -3.58
C GLY A 36 -5.20 10.42 -4.69
N GLU A 37 -4.40 9.81 -5.54
CA GLU A 37 -4.90 8.98 -6.63
C GLU A 37 -4.58 7.52 -6.36
N TYR A 38 -5.51 6.66 -6.70
CA TYR A 38 -5.37 5.24 -6.47
C TYR A 38 -4.16 4.67 -7.23
N GLY A 39 -3.33 3.92 -6.52
CA GLY A 39 -2.15 3.30 -7.11
C GLY A 39 -2.07 1.83 -6.77
N ARG A 40 -1.15 1.16 -7.44
CA ARG A 40 -0.89 -0.26 -7.22
C ARG A 40 0.61 -0.49 -7.12
N GLU A 41 1.01 -1.75 -6.96
CA GLU A 41 2.43 -2.09 -6.76
C GLU A 41 3.31 -1.68 -7.93
N ASP A 42 2.74 -1.53 -9.11
CA ASP A 42 3.51 -1.15 -10.30
C ASP A 42 3.40 0.35 -10.63
N THR A 43 2.72 1.11 -9.79
CA THR A 43 2.60 2.56 -10.00
C THR A 43 3.94 3.23 -9.77
N PRO A 44 4.45 4.04 -10.71
CA PRO A 44 5.70 4.75 -10.50
C PRO A 44 5.53 5.84 -9.45
N VAL A 45 6.53 5.96 -8.58
CA VAL A 45 6.54 7.00 -7.54
C VAL A 45 7.92 7.61 -7.47
N GLY A 46 7.95 8.88 -7.12
CA GLY A 46 9.19 9.61 -6.91
C GLY A 46 9.36 9.98 -5.44
N PRO A 47 10.52 10.57 -5.12
CA PRO A 47 10.83 10.86 -3.71
C PRO A 47 9.95 11.94 -3.10
N GLN A 48 9.26 12.71 -3.92
CA GLN A 48 8.40 13.77 -3.40
C GLN A 48 6.93 13.41 -3.44
N ASP A 49 6.61 12.21 -3.89
CA ASP A 49 5.23 11.79 -3.93
C ASP A 49 4.75 11.37 -2.55
N ARG A 50 3.50 11.69 -2.27
CA ARG A 50 2.90 11.33 -1.01
C ARG A 50 2.18 10.00 -1.16
N ILE A 51 2.48 9.07 -0.27
CA ILE A 51 1.90 7.73 -0.31
C ILE A 51 1.01 7.54 0.91
N ASP A 52 -0.23 7.18 0.69
CA ASP A 52 -1.16 6.83 1.75
C ASP A 52 -1.59 5.39 1.57
N VAL A 53 -1.50 4.62 2.65
CA VAL A 53 -1.90 3.22 2.65
C VAL A 53 -3.04 3.06 3.63
N LEU A 54 -4.19 2.65 3.14
CA LEU A 54 -5.40 2.56 3.94
C LEU A 54 -6.06 1.20 3.77
N PRO A 55 -6.56 0.63 4.86
CA PRO A 55 -7.31 -0.62 4.71
C PRO A 55 -8.67 -0.34 4.08
N ALA A 56 -9.10 -1.25 3.24
CA ALA A 56 -10.45 -1.18 2.68
C ALA A 56 -11.43 -1.64 3.75
N ILE A 57 -12.37 -0.79 4.06
CA ILE A 57 -13.38 -1.13 5.04
C ILE A 57 -14.58 -1.71 4.30
N SER A 58 -14.66 -3.00 4.29
CA SER A 58 -15.78 -3.64 3.61
C SER A 58 -16.91 -3.86 4.58
N GLY A 59 -18.09 -3.79 4.10
CA GLY A 59 -19.26 -4.01 4.89
C GLY A 59 -19.56 -2.90 5.82
N GLY A 60 -18.77 -1.97 5.83
CA GLY A 60 -19.06 -0.88 6.67
C GLY A 60 -20.04 -0.04 6.09
N VAL A 61 -20.65 -0.16 5.66
CA VAL A 61 -21.40 0.68 5.23
C VAL A 61 -22.73 0.66 5.30
N ARG A 62 -22.48 0.37 5.56
CA ARG A 62 -23.30 0.26 5.76
C ARG A 62 -23.80 0.47 5.95
#